data_dc25e22715a76744ebcfe30c71ca9fe8
#
_entry.id   dc25e22715a76744ebcfe30c71ca9fe8
#
_cell.length_a   1.000
_cell.length_b   1.000
_cell.length_c   1.000
_cell.angle_alpha   90.00
_cell.angle_beta   90.00
_cell.angle_gamma   90.00
#
_symmetry.space_group_name_H-M   'P 1'
#
loop_
_entity.id
_entity.type
_entity.pdbx_description
1 polymer ?
#
loop_
_entity_poly.entity_id
_entity_poly.type
_entity_poly.pdbx_seq_one_letter_code
_entity_poly.pdbx_strand_id
1 'polypeptide(L)'
;MRSCLLCLFLLASAAFGRPHLDTHHNASAHIYSGHHEPLIVHTTTGRVRGFLRTVGDKEIRVFYGIPFARPPLGELRFRRPQRVDPWPHILNADELPNSCYQERYEYFPGFEGEEMWNPNTNISEDCLYLNVWAPARRRHNRELAPLLVWVYGGGYMSGTATLAVYEASTLTAEEDVVVVAMQYRVGAFGFLYMPDGSEDSDSENSSGGNMGLYDQVLALQWLRENAAVFGADAETLTLFGESAGGGAVSAHLLSPVSKGLVRRGILQSGTINAPWSWMTAERAREIGRSLADDCGCNATSRLGREGGQTEVLNCLRNVDPKTISVQQWNTYGGILGFPSTITVDGEFITDDPMELLKQGALKETEIMIGSNRDEGTYFVLYDFIDQFDKDSASFLPRDKFVHLINTIFKDRPQIERDAILFQYTAWEHMNDGYLNQKMIGDMVGDYFFICPSNHFANTMAESGVPVYYYYFAQRSSTSLWGDWMGVMHGDEIDYVFGRPLDPARGFTDHEQRLSKSIMGYYRHFAATGRPTPDSEIWPPYSKNTPQFYTWSTESLGRVGVGPRATACAFWNTFMPQITEAHAKKEDCVKEIVPSASASSVPKLTALIRSVLLFVALALYGV
;
A
#
# COMPACT_ATOMS: atom_id res chain seq x y z
N MET A 1 24.41 0.56 41.09
CA MET A 1 24.61 1.04 42.49
C MET A 1 24.30 2.53 42.55
N ARG A 2 23.22 2.84 43.29
CA ARG A 2 22.96 4.08 44.04
C ARG A 2 23.01 5.44 43.27
N SER A 3 22.18 6.41 43.41
CA SER A 3 21.00 6.61 44.27
C SER A 3 20.32 7.91 43.86
N CYS A 4 19.01 7.93 44.05
CA CYS A 4 18.11 9.06 44.22
C CYS A 4 18.74 10.40 44.69
N LEU A 5 18.24 11.52 44.18
CA LEU A 5 17.86 12.64 45.03
C LEU A 5 16.63 13.36 44.47
N LEU A 6 15.57 13.29 45.27
CA LEU A 6 14.39 14.15 45.23
C LEU A 6 14.79 15.58 45.68
N CYS A 7 14.26 16.60 45.01
CA CYS A 7 14.01 17.89 45.65
C CYS A 7 12.74 18.53 45.12
N LEU A 8 11.73 18.54 45.96
CA LEU A 8 10.57 19.44 45.89
C LEU A 8 11.01 20.91 45.96
N PHE A 9 10.43 21.77 45.13
CA PHE A 9 10.12 23.14 45.52
C PHE A 9 8.75 23.58 44.99
N LEU A 10 8.01 24.17 45.89
CA LEU A 10 6.64 24.66 45.80
C LEU A 10 6.56 26.05 45.15
N LEU A 11 5.52 26.27 44.34
CA LEU A 11 4.66 27.43 44.17
C LEU A 11 5.30 28.82 43.93
N ALA A 12 5.10 29.36 42.73
CA ALA A 12 4.69 30.75 42.55
C ALA A 12 3.85 30.91 41.29
N SER A 13 2.61 31.31 41.46
CA SER A 13 1.64 31.69 40.45
C SER A 13 2.09 32.95 39.71
N ALA A 14 2.18 32.92 38.38
CA ALA A 14 2.09 34.13 37.58
C ALA A 14 1.30 33.80 36.30
N ALA A 15 0.12 34.40 36.23
CA ALA A 15 -0.75 34.36 35.05
C ALA A 15 -0.10 35.13 33.89
N PHE A 16 0.23 34.45 32.82
CA PHE A 16 0.38 35.06 31.51
C PHE A 16 -0.53 34.31 30.52
N GLY A 17 -1.52 35.07 30.04
CA GLY A 17 -2.48 34.62 29.07
C GLY A 17 -1.79 34.21 27.76
N ARG A 18 -2.09 33.03 27.31
CA ARG A 18 -1.83 32.61 25.92
C ARG A 18 -2.90 33.24 25.02
N PRO A 19 -2.54 33.80 23.89
CA PRO A 19 -3.56 34.15 22.89
C PRO A 19 -4.11 32.87 22.26
N HIS A 20 -5.40 32.64 22.44
CA HIS A 20 -6.17 31.75 21.63
C HIS A 20 -6.15 32.28 20.20
N LEU A 21 -5.58 31.53 19.27
CA LEU A 21 -5.83 31.71 17.84
C LEU A 21 -7.14 30.97 17.53
N ASP A 22 -8.25 31.70 17.73
CA ASP A 22 -9.54 31.33 17.17
C ASP A 22 -9.48 31.59 15.67
N THR A 23 -9.21 30.57 14.87
CA THR A 23 -9.50 30.60 13.45
C THR A 23 -10.94 30.14 13.20
N HIS A 24 -11.90 30.92 13.64
CA HIS A 24 -13.25 30.88 13.09
C HIS A 24 -13.21 31.55 11.70
N HIS A 25 -13.07 30.76 10.64
CA HIS A 25 -13.51 31.19 9.32
C HIS A 25 -15.05 31.25 9.33
N ASN A 26 -15.58 32.42 9.63
CA ASN A 26 -16.93 32.79 9.26
C ASN A 26 -17.04 32.80 7.74
N ALA A 27 -17.43 31.69 7.14
CA ALA A 27 -17.94 31.67 5.78
C ALA A 27 -19.29 32.40 5.80
N SER A 28 -19.29 33.67 5.42
CA SER A 28 -20.50 34.42 5.14
C SER A 28 -21.29 33.69 4.06
N ALA A 29 -22.44 33.17 4.42
CA ALA A 29 -23.39 32.57 3.50
C ALA A 29 -23.92 33.67 2.54
N HIS A 30 -23.30 33.82 1.38
CA HIS A 30 -23.88 34.54 0.26
C HIS A 30 -25.02 33.69 -0.31
N ILE A 31 -26.24 34.05 0.01
CA ILE A 31 -27.44 33.50 -0.61
C ILE A 31 -27.49 34.00 -2.06
N TYR A 32 -27.05 33.16 -3.00
CA TYR A 32 -27.27 33.35 -4.42
C TYR A 32 -28.56 32.59 -4.83
N SER A 33 -29.59 33.34 -5.24
CA SER A 33 -30.79 32.83 -5.88
C SER A 33 -30.51 32.47 -7.36
N GLY A 34 -29.96 31.31 -7.59
CA GLY A 34 -29.88 30.69 -8.91
C GLY A 34 -30.15 29.20 -8.74
N HIS A 35 -30.85 28.56 -9.68
CA HIS A 35 -31.30 27.17 -9.60
C HIS A 35 -30.24 26.23 -9.00
N HIS A 36 -30.25 26.07 -7.68
CA HIS A 36 -29.36 25.15 -6.97
C HIS A 36 -29.82 23.72 -7.28
N GLU A 37 -28.96 22.92 -7.90
CA GLU A 37 -29.09 21.47 -7.85
C GLU A 37 -29.21 21.03 -6.38
N PRO A 38 -30.10 20.07 -6.05
CA PRO A 38 -30.30 19.70 -4.66
C PRO A 38 -29.00 19.12 -4.10
N LEU A 39 -28.50 19.75 -3.02
CA LEU A 39 -27.37 19.21 -2.22
C LEU A 39 -27.75 17.90 -1.51
N ILE A 40 -29.01 17.51 -1.61
CA ILE A 40 -29.51 16.26 -1.05
C ILE A 40 -29.66 15.25 -2.19
N VAL A 41 -28.93 14.14 -2.05
CA VAL A 41 -29.03 12.98 -2.93
C VAL A 41 -29.81 11.86 -2.24
N HIS A 42 -30.48 11.02 -3.02
CA HIS A 42 -31.23 9.88 -2.54
C HIS A 42 -30.47 8.60 -2.88
N THR A 43 -29.81 8.03 -1.91
CA THR A 43 -29.10 6.75 -2.04
C THR A 43 -30.03 5.59 -1.70
N THR A 44 -29.59 4.35 -2.00
CA THR A 44 -30.32 3.12 -1.63
C THR A 44 -30.42 2.93 -0.11
N THR A 45 -29.54 3.58 0.65
CA THR A 45 -29.48 3.49 2.12
C THR A 45 -30.14 4.68 2.83
N GLY A 46 -30.40 5.79 2.14
CA GLY A 46 -31.06 6.94 2.73
C GLY A 46 -30.73 8.26 2.02
N ARG A 47 -31.24 9.35 2.58
CA ARG A 47 -30.95 10.70 2.05
C ARG A 47 -29.68 11.25 2.64
N VAL A 48 -28.82 11.83 1.79
CA VAL A 48 -27.53 12.39 2.18
C VAL A 48 -27.47 13.84 1.71
N ARG A 49 -27.13 14.75 2.62
CA ARG A 49 -26.89 16.17 2.32
C ARG A 49 -25.40 16.45 2.33
N GLY A 50 -24.87 16.89 1.19
CA GLY A 50 -23.52 17.43 1.06
C GLY A 50 -23.50 18.96 1.13
N PHE A 51 -22.37 19.53 0.75
CA PHE A 51 -22.15 20.97 0.68
C PHE A 51 -21.45 21.37 -0.62
N LEU A 52 -21.49 22.67 -0.94
CA LEU A 52 -20.74 23.23 -2.06
C LEU A 52 -19.34 23.66 -1.62
N ARG A 53 -18.40 23.45 -2.50
CA ARG A 53 -17.04 23.97 -2.37
C ARG A 53 -16.62 24.63 -3.67
N THR A 54 -16.02 25.83 -3.56
CA THR A 54 -15.46 26.56 -4.69
C THR A 54 -13.99 26.23 -4.84
N VAL A 55 -13.57 25.87 -6.05
CA VAL A 55 -12.18 25.61 -6.46
C VAL A 55 -11.88 26.48 -7.67
N GLY A 56 -11.07 27.53 -7.49
CA GLY A 56 -10.90 28.55 -8.52
C GLY A 56 -12.22 29.24 -8.87
N ASP A 57 -12.67 29.12 -10.11
CA ASP A 57 -13.95 29.62 -10.62
C ASP A 57 -15.05 28.54 -10.73
N LYS A 58 -14.77 27.32 -10.28
CA LYS A 58 -15.66 26.17 -10.40
C LYS A 58 -16.26 25.79 -9.03
N GLU A 59 -17.47 25.29 -9.06
CA GLU A 59 -18.15 24.71 -7.88
C GLU A 59 -18.24 23.20 -8.00
N ILE A 60 -18.03 22.51 -6.88
CA ILE A 60 -18.22 21.07 -6.73
C ILE A 60 -19.12 20.79 -5.54
N ARG A 61 -19.76 19.61 -5.55
CA ARG A 61 -20.50 19.06 -4.40
C ARG A 61 -19.57 18.11 -3.65
N VAL A 62 -19.50 18.24 -2.34
CA VAL A 62 -18.70 17.40 -1.47
C VAL A 62 -19.61 16.72 -0.46
N PHE A 63 -19.32 15.44 -0.20
CA PHE A 63 -20.03 14.62 0.79
C PHE A 63 -18.99 13.86 1.59
N TYR A 64 -18.89 14.12 2.88
CA TYR A 64 -17.96 13.45 3.79
C TYR A 64 -18.71 12.48 4.70
N GLY A 65 -18.09 11.34 5.03
CA GLY A 65 -18.57 10.44 6.06
C GLY A 65 -19.89 9.73 5.72
N ILE A 66 -20.07 9.25 4.48
CA ILE A 66 -21.24 8.43 4.13
C ILE A 66 -20.98 6.99 4.57
N PRO A 67 -21.77 6.40 5.49
CA PRO A 67 -21.57 5.02 5.91
C PRO A 67 -21.99 4.03 4.82
N PHE A 68 -21.15 3.06 4.52
CA PHE A 68 -21.47 1.97 3.58
C PHE A 68 -21.63 0.61 4.28
N ALA A 69 -21.15 0.50 5.50
CA ALA A 69 -21.18 -0.70 6.31
C ALA A 69 -21.65 -0.40 7.74
N ARG A 70 -22.11 -1.43 8.44
CA ARG A 70 -22.31 -1.38 9.88
C ARG A 70 -20.95 -1.22 10.58
N PRO A 71 -20.85 -0.44 11.68
CA PRO A 71 -19.64 -0.36 12.46
C PRO A 71 -19.14 -1.74 12.88
N PRO A 72 -17.89 -2.12 12.56
CA PRO A 72 -17.35 -3.45 12.86
C PRO A 72 -16.88 -3.58 14.32
N LEU A 73 -17.80 -3.37 15.26
CA LEU A 73 -17.57 -3.35 16.71
C LEU A 73 -17.99 -4.67 17.36
N GLY A 74 -17.40 -5.01 18.51
CA GLY A 74 -17.79 -6.13 19.34
C GLY A 74 -17.76 -7.46 18.57
N GLU A 75 -18.92 -8.09 18.39
CA GLU A 75 -19.06 -9.36 17.65
C GLU A 75 -18.73 -9.25 16.17
N LEU A 76 -18.76 -8.03 15.59
CA LEU A 76 -18.40 -7.78 14.20
C LEU A 76 -16.89 -7.51 14.01
N ARG A 77 -16.12 -7.35 15.11
CA ARG A 77 -14.66 -7.26 15.04
C ARG A 77 -14.08 -8.55 14.43
N PHE A 78 -13.15 -8.43 13.49
CA PHE A 78 -12.51 -9.52 12.74
C PHE A 78 -13.46 -10.34 11.83
N ARG A 79 -14.68 -9.82 11.56
CA ARG A 79 -15.61 -10.40 10.61
C ARG A 79 -15.69 -9.58 9.33
N ARG A 80 -16.21 -10.18 8.27
CA ARG A 80 -16.53 -9.47 7.04
C ARG A 80 -17.53 -8.36 7.32
N PRO A 81 -17.46 -7.24 6.57
CA PRO A 81 -18.37 -6.12 6.78
C PRO A 81 -19.80 -6.52 6.43
N GLN A 82 -20.74 -5.91 7.14
CA GLN A 82 -22.16 -6.06 6.87
C GLN A 82 -22.71 -4.75 6.30
N ARG A 83 -23.66 -4.84 5.37
CA ARG A 83 -24.33 -3.66 4.80
C ARG A 83 -24.91 -2.78 5.91
N VAL A 84 -24.76 -1.47 5.76
CA VAL A 84 -25.39 -0.51 6.67
C VAL A 84 -26.92 -0.59 6.58
N ASP A 85 -27.59 -0.44 7.71
CA ASP A 85 -29.05 -0.37 7.74
C ASP A 85 -29.54 0.96 7.15
N PRO A 86 -30.62 0.97 6.35
CA PRO A 86 -31.19 2.20 5.83
C PRO A 86 -31.64 3.14 6.94
N TRP A 87 -31.40 4.44 6.76
CA TRP A 87 -31.78 5.48 7.72
C TRP A 87 -32.93 6.35 7.18
N PRO A 88 -33.91 6.76 8.05
CA PRO A 88 -35.07 7.50 7.63
C PRO A 88 -34.85 9.02 7.57
N HIS A 89 -33.83 9.54 8.23
CA HIS A 89 -33.49 10.96 8.31
C HIS A 89 -32.63 11.43 7.13
N ILE A 90 -32.28 12.71 7.09
CA ILE A 90 -31.26 13.23 6.20
C ILE A 90 -29.93 13.16 6.95
N LEU A 91 -28.97 12.39 6.45
CA LEU A 91 -27.61 12.39 6.93
C LEU A 91 -26.90 13.66 6.44
N ASN A 92 -26.37 14.49 7.33
CA ASN A 92 -25.47 15.57 6.97
C ASN A 92 -24.06 14.99 6.75
N ALA A 93 -23.56 15.12 5.53
CA ALA A 93 -22.27 14.60 5.10
C ALA A 93 -21.29 15.78 4.90
N ASP A 94 -21.00 16.48 5.97
CA ASP A 94 -20.18 17.71 6.04
C ASP A 94 -18.97 17.61 6.96
N GLU A 95 -18.81 16.49 7.67
CA GLU A 95 -17.67 16.21 8.54
C GLU A 95 -16.90 14.97 8.06
N LEU A 96 -15.56 15.05 8.11
CA LEU A 96 -14.69 13.90 7.79
C LEU A 96 -14.92 12.77 8.81
N PRO A 97 -14.99 11.52 8.35
CA PRO A 97 -15.21 10.37 9.24
C PRO A 97 -13.97 10.04 10.08
N ASN A 98 -14.15 9.14 11.04
CA ASN A 98 -13.03 8.58 11.80
C ASN A 98 -12.04 7.86 10.88
N SER A 99 -10.77 7.91 11.23
CA SER A 99 -9.73 7.01 10.73
C SER A 99 -9.87 5.63 11.35
N CYS A 100 -9.62 4.57 10.58
CA CYS A 100 -9.63 3.22 11.12
C CYS A 100 -8.53 3.02 12.15
N TYR A 101 -8.74 2.07 13.08
CA TYR A 101 -7.83 1.89 14.23
C TYR A 101 -6.42 1.50 13.77
N GLN A 102 -5.43 2.27 14.21
CA GLN A 102 -4.02 2.18 13.84
C GLN A 102 -3.15 2.97 14.83
N GLU A 103 -1.84 2.73 14.84
CA GLU A 103 -0.89 3.59 15.56
C GLU A 103 -0.45 4.77 14.69
N ARG A 104 -0.01 5.86 15.34
CA ARG A 104 0.63 7.00 14.68
C ARG A 104 2.12 6.75 14.53
N TYR A 105 2.71 7.24 13.47
CA TYR A 105 4.16 7.34 13.33
C TYR A 105 4.68 8.52 14.16
N GLU A 106 5.71 8.28 14.96
CA GLU A 106 6.31 9.26 15.87
C GLU A 106 7.85 9.17 15.83
N TYR A 107 8.41 8.84 14.66
CA TYR A 107 9.88 8.80 14.48
C TYR A 107 10.49 10.19 14.43
N PHE A 108 9.78 11.16 13.82
CA PHE A 108 10.17 12.56 13.69
C PHE A 108 9.05 13.48 14.19
N PRO A 109 8.80 13.55 15.52
CA PRO A 109 7.66 14.29 16.07
C PRO A 109 7.64 15.75 15.65
N GLY A 110 6.51 16.20 15.08
CA GLY A 110 6.32 17.57 14.59
C GLY A 110 6.97 17.86 13.24
N PHE A 111 7.54 16.87 12.56
CA PHE A 111 8.02 17.01 11.20
C PHE A 111 6.87 16.78 10.20
N GLU A 112 6.52 17.82 9.44
CA GLU A 112 5.36 17.79 8.54
C GLU A 112 5.46 16.68 7.48
N GLY A 113 6.69 16.33 7.04
CA GLY A 113 6.91 15.23 6.09
C GLY A 113 6.49 13.85 6.62
N GLU A 114 6.45 13.64 7.94
CA GLU A 114 5.88 12.45 8.58
C GLU A 114 4.42 12.68 8.99
N GLU A 115 4.12 13.82 9.64
CA GLU A 115 2.78 14.11 10.17
C GLU A 115 1.68 14.11 9.09
N MET A 116 2.03 14.44 7.85
CA MET A 116 1.08 14.43 6.73
C MET A 116 0.48 13.05 6.43
N TRP A 117 1.13 11.97 6.86
CA TRP A 117 0.68 10.58 6.71
C TRP A 117 -0.05 10.03 7.93
N ASN A 118 0.03 10.73 9.06
CA ASN A 118 -0.65 10.35 10.28
C ASN A 118 -2.16 10.62 10.24
N PRO A 119 -2.98 9.81 10.93
CA PRO A 119 -4.41 10.07 11.04
C PRO A 119 -4.71 11.50 11.50
N ASN A 120 -5.51 12.21 10.73
CA ASN A 120 -5.90 13.60 10.96
C ASN A 120 -7.33 13.75 11.52
N THR A 121 -8.00 12.61 11.78
CA THR A 121 -9.31 12.52 12.44
C THR A 121 -9.22 11.55 13.61
N ASN A 122 -10.28 11.44 14.41
CA ASN A 122 -10.33 10.48 15.52
C ASN A 122 -10.10 9.06 15.02
N ILE A 123 -9.34 8.28 15.77
CA ILE A 123 -9.08 6.87 15.49
C ILE A 123 -10.18 6.03 16.15
N SER A 124 -10.85 5.18 15.38
CA SER A 124 -11.95 4.34 15.85
C SER A 124 -12.08 3.07 15.01
N GLU A 125 -12.63 2.00 15.59
CA GLU A 125 -13.09 0.84 14.80
C GLU A 125 -14.35 1.17 13.99
N ASP A 126 -15.19 2.15 14.45
CA ASP A 126 -16.29 2.71 13.67
C ASP A 126 -15.74 3.68 12.64
N CYS A 127 -15.32 3.14 11.49
CA CYS A 127 -14.57 3.88 10.46
C CYS A 127 -15.03 3.61 9.01
N LEU A 128 -15.99 2.73 8.76
CA LEU A 128 -16.33 2.29 7.39
C LEU A 128 -17.24 3.28 6.66
N TYR A 129 -16.64 4.33 6.12
CA TYR A 129 -17.29 5.48 5.49
C TYR A 129 -16.65 5.84 4.14
N LEU A 130 -17.42 6.55 3.30
CA LEU A 130 -16.97 7.10 2.02
C LEU A 130 -16.91 8.62 2.07
N ASN A 131 -15.98 9.22 1.33
CA ASN A 131 -15.96 10.63 0.97
C ASN A 131 -16.17 10.74 -0.55
N VAL A 132 -17.01 11.67 -1.00
CA VAL A 132 -17.36 11.84 -2.42
C VAL A 132 -17.18 13.30 -2.82
N TRP A 133 -16.49 13.53 -3.93
CA TRP A 133 -16.38 14.82 -4.61
C TRP A 133 -16.98 14.69 -5.99
N ALA A 134 -17.91 15.54 -6.33
CA ALA A 134 -18.67 15.46 -7.59
C ALA A 134 -18.82 16.85 -8.22
N PRO A 135 -18.78 16.99 -9.54
CA PRO A 135 -19.07 18.26 -10.22
C PRO A 135 -20.43 18.82 -9.81
N ALA A 136 -20.53 20.15 -9.56
CA ALA A 136 -21.80 20.77 -9.18
C ALA A 136 -22.78 20.83 -10.33
N ARG A 137 -22.30 21.00 -11.55
CA ARG A 137 -23.12 21.09 -12.76
C ARG A 137 -23.12 19.78 -13.50
N ARG A 138 -24.31 19.25 -13.84
CA ARG A 138 -24.41 18.14 -14.79
C ARG A 138 -23.97 18.63 -16.17
N ARG A 139 -23.22 17.80 -16.89
CA ARG A 139 -22.85 18.04 -18.30
C ARG A 139 -24.11 18.34 -19.14
N HIS A 140 -23.97 19.16 -20.17
CA HIS A 140 -25.07 19.66 -20.99
C HIS A 140 -26.00 18.57 -21.57
N ASN A 141 -25.52 17.33 -21.74
CA ASN A 141 -26.25 16.20 -22.34
C ASN A 141 -26.73 15.14 -21.32
N ARG A 142 -26.75 15.42 -20.02
CA ARG A 142 -27.00 14.42 -18.96
C ARG A 142 -26.00 13.25 -18.93
N GLU A 143 -24.86 13.41 -19.58
CA GLU A 143 -23.78 12.41 -19.53
C GLU A 143 -23.23 12.33 -18.11
N LEU A 144 -23.08 11.09 -17.63
CA LEU A 144 -22.46 10.80 -16.34
C LEU A 144 -20.94 11.00 -16.46
N ALA A 145 -20.31 11.45 -15.38
CA ALA A 145 -18.86 11.65 -15.31
C ALA A 145 -18.13 10.32 -15.05
N PRO A 146 -16.87 10.19 -15.48
CA PRO A 146 -16.05 9.05 -15.08
C PRO A 146 -15.94 8.96 -13.55
N LEU A 147 -15.90 7.73 -13.02
CA LEU A 147 -15.82 7.42 -11.60
C LEU A 147 -14.41 6.94 -11.25
N LEU A 148 -13.70 7.70 -10.42
CA LEU A 148 -12.40 7.36 -9.84
C LEU A 148 -12.58 7.00 -8.36
N VAL A 149 -12.09 5.85 -7.93
CA VAL A 149 -12.24 5.36 -6.55
C VAL A 149 -10.86 5.12 -5.94
N TRP A 150 -10.51 5.92 -4.92
CA TRP A 150 -9.21 5.90 -4.25
C TRP A 150 -9.15 4.85 -3.15
N VAL A 151 -8.05 4.10 -3.14
CA VAL A 151 -7.63 3.18 -2.08
C VAL A 151 -6.27 3.65 -1.56
N TYR A 152 -6.22 4.10 -0.32
CA TYR A 152 -4.98 4.59 0.28
C TYR A 152 -3.98 3.48 0.57
N GLY A 153 -2.69 3.84 0.65
CA GLY A 153 -1.58 2.99 1.07
C GLY A 153 -1.35 2.98 2.57
N GLY A 154 -0.13 2.61 2.97
CA GLY A 154 0.29 2.49 4.38
C GLY A 154 0.54 1.04 4.81
N GLY A 155 1.01 0.19 3.89
CA GLY A 155 1.45 -1.19 4.18
C GLY A 155 0.35 -2.09 4.74
N TYR A 156 -0.92 -1.79 4.52
CA TYR A 156 -2.10 -2.42 5.15
C TYR A 156 -2.16 -2.23 6.68
N MET A 157 -1.21 -1.51 7.28
CA MET A 157 -1.07 -1.28 8.71
C MET A 157 -1.61 0.07 9.16
N SER A 158 -1.65 1.04 8.25
CA SER A 158 -2.01 2.43 8.51
C SER A 158 -2.69 3.07 7.30
N GLY A 159 -2.97 4.38 7.41
CA GLY A 159 -3.61 5.15 6.35
C GLY A 159 -5.06 5.50 6.64
N THR A 160 -5.56 6.51 5.96
CA THR A 160 -6.96 6.96 6.09
C THR A 160 -7.38 7.75 4.85
N ALA A 161 -8.63 7.61 4.43
CA ALA A 161 -9.24 8.34 3.32
C ALA A 161 -9.46 9.85 3.62
N THR A 162 -9.07 10.29 4.80
CA THR A 162 -9.28 11.67 5.27
C THR A 162 -8.07 12.57 5.13
N LEU A 163 -6.89 12.01 4.74
CA LEU A 163 -5.66 12.80 4.63
C LEU A 163 -5.80 13.97 3.67
N ALA A 164 -5.20 15.10 4.04
CA ALA A 164 -5.22 16.30 3.22
C ALA A 164 -4.55 16.11 1.84
N VAL A 165 -3.67 15.13 1.70
CA VAL A 165 -3.03 14.77 0.41
C VAL A 165 -3.99 14.09 -0.55
N TYR A 166 -5.10 13.52 -0.04
CA TYR A 166 -6.14 12.84 -0.83
C TYR A 166 -7.38 13.72 -1.05
N GLU A 167 -7.29 15.01 -0.71
CA GLU A 167 -8.38 15.95 -0.92
C GLU A 167 -8.61 16.16 -2.42
N ALA A 168 -9.73 15.64 -2.95
CA ALA A 168 -9.93 15.49 -4.38
C ALA A 168 -10.68 16.65 -5.05
N SER A 169 -10.91 17.77 -4.36
CA SER A 169 -11.66 18.92 -4.91
C SER A 169 -11.02 19.45 -6.19
N THR A 170 -9.67 19.57 -6.21
CA THR A 170 -8.95 20.07 -7.38
C THR A 170 -9.08 19.11 -8.57
N LEU A 171 -8.83 17.83 -8.36
CA LEU A 171 -8.98 16.81 -9.41
C LEU A 171 -10.41 16.78 -9.97
N THR A 172 -11.43 16.82 -9.09
CA THR A 172 -12.85 16.87 -9.49
C THR A 172 -13.16 18.13 -10.29
N ALA A 173 -12.73 19.29 -9.83
CA ALA A 173 -13.01 20.57 -10.47
C ALA A 173 -12.29 20.74 -11.82
N GLU A 174 -11.01 20.36 -11.88
CA GLU A 174 -10.22 20.53 -13.12
C GLU A 174 -10.67 19.55 -14.21
N GLU A 175 -10.95 18.30 -13.86
CA GLU A 175 -11.14 17.21 -14.81
C GLU A 175 -12.61 16.79 -15.00
N ASP A 176 -13.54 17.36 -14.27
CA ASP A 176 -14.98 17.05 -14.35
C ASP A 176 -15.26 15.55 -14.16
N VAL A 177 -14.62 14.96 -13.14
CA VAL A 177 -14.75 13.55 -12.70
C VAL A 177 -15.41 13.46 -11.34
N VAL A 178 -16.04 12.34 -11.02
CA VAL A 178 -16.44 12.03 -9.66
C VAL A 178 -15.31 11.22 -9.01
N VAL A 179 -14.83 11.70 -7.86
CA VAL A 179 -13.82 11.02 -7.07
C VAL A 179 -14.45 10.53 -5.77
N VAL A 180 -14.10 9.31 -5.38
CA VAL A 180 -14.51 8.72 -4.10
C VAL A 180 -13.27 8.23 -3.38
N ALA A 181 -13.15 8.50 -2.08
CA ALA A 181 -12.17 7.87 -1.21
C ALA A 181 -12.88 7.01 -0.18
N MET A 182 -12.45 5.75 -0.03
CA MET A 182 -13.06 4.81 0.90
C MET A 182 -12.16 4.51 2.07
N GLN A 183 -12.75 4.39 3.26
CA GLN A 183 -12.11 3.80 4.43
C GLN A 183 -12.17 2.27 4.33
N TYR A 184 -11.13 1.61 4.80
CA TYR A 184 -11.10 0.17 5.02
C TYR A 184 -10.26 -0.15 6.26
N ARG A 185 -10.57 -1.24 6.94
CA ARG A 185 -9.83 -1.65 8.14
C ARG A 185 -8.41 -2.04 7.79
N VAL A 186 -7.47 -1.62 8.64
CA VAL A 186 -6.03 -1.87 8.53
C VAL A 186 -5.53 -2.71 9.72
N GLY A 187 -4.29 -3.16 9.64
CA GLY A 187 -3.68 -3.99 10.67
C GLY A 187 -4.46 -5.27 10.94
N ALA A 188 -4.37 -5.78 12.14
CA ALA A 188 -5.08 -7.00 12.55
C ALA A 188 -6.60 -6.87 12.42
N PHE A 189 -7.17 -5.65 12.57
CA PHE A 189 -8.62 -5.44 12.41
C PHE A 189 -9.11 -5.74 11.00
N GLY A 190 -8.27 -5.51 10.00
CA GLY A 190 -8.56 -5.75 8.58
C GLY A 190 -7.99 -7.06 8.03
N PHE A 191 -6.98 -7.66 8.65
CA PHE A 191 -6.22 -8.74 8.02
C PHE A 191 -5.87 -9.92 8.92
N LEU A 192 -6.40 -10.00 10.16
CA LEU A 192 -6.19 -11.15 11.03
C LEU A 192 -6.71 -12.43 10.36
N TYR A 193 -5.87 -13.47 10.27
CA TYR A 193 -6.23 -14.76 9.72
C TYR A 193 -6.16 -15.86 10.78
N MET A 194 -7.32 -16.28 11.24
CA MET A 194 -7.51 -17.35 12.25
C MET A 194 -8.74 -18.19 11.88
N PRO A 195 -8.68 -19.01 10.81
CA PRO A 195 -9.80 -19.84 10.37
C PRO A 195 -10.09 -20.95 11.37
N ASP A 196 -11.37 -21.30 11.55
CA ASP A 196 -11.82 -22.41 12.41
C ASP A 196 -11.81 -23.77 11.68
N GLY A 197 -11.47 -23.79 10.40
CA GLY A 197 -11.44 -24.98 9.56
C GLY A 197 -12.81 -25.39 8.99
N SER A 198 -13.85 -24.57 9.19
CA SER A 198 -15.14 -24.74 8.51
C SER A 198 -15.03 -24.30 7.02
N GLU A 199 -15.99 -24.74 6.20
CA GLU A 199 -16.13 -24.26 4.82
C GLU A 199 -16.60 -22.80 4.78
N ASP A 200 -17.24 -22.30 5.84
CA ASP A 200 -17.67 -20.91 5.98
C ASP A 200 -16.56 -20.08 6.65
N SER A 201 -15.77 -19.40 5.83
CA SER A 201 -14.68 -18.54 6.31
C SER A 201 -15.16 -17.29 7.08
N ASP A 202 -16.46 -16.95 7.02
CA ASP A 202 -17.11 -15.88 7.80
C ASP A 202 -17.92 -16.41 8.97
N SER A 203 -17.70 -17.65 9.39
CA SER A 203 -18.34 -18.20 10.58
C SER A 203 -18.04 -17.32 11.82
N GLU A 204 -18.91 -17.36 12.83
CA GLU A 204 -18.71 -16.59 14.07
C GLU A 204 -17.46 -17.00 14.85
N ASN A 205 -16.93 -18.18 14.57
CA ASN A 205 -15.75 -18.77 15.20
C ASN A 205 -14.48 -18.61 14.35
N SER A 206 -14.56 -17.90 13.22
CA SER A 206 -13.47 -17.70 12.26
C SER A 206 -13.11 -16.22 12.12
N SER A 207 -11.86 -15.96 11.80
CA SER A 207 -11.41 -14.73 11.14
C SER A 207 -10.77 -15.16 9.82
N GLY A 208 -11.49 -14.96 8.71
CA GLY A 208 -11.12 -15.48 7.39
C GLY A 208 -9.95 -14.73 6.72
N GLY A 209 -9.40 -13.70 7.35
CA GLY A 209 -8.44 -12.81 6.72
C GLY A 209 -9.10 -11.88 5.70
N ASN A 210 -8.31 -10.93 5.17
CA ASN A 210 -8.72 -10.03 4.08
C ASN A 210 -10.00 -9.20 4.34
N MET A 211 -10.45 -9.05 5.61
CA MET A 211 -11.65 -8.28 5.94
C MET A 211 -11.57 -6.85 5.40
N GLY A 212 -10.36 -6.24 5.39
CA GLY A 212 -10.13 -4.92 4.79
C GLY A 212 -10.40 -4.89 3.28
N LEU A 213 -10.11 -5.97 2.55
CA LEU A 213 -10.48 -6.10 1.14
C LEU A 213 -11.98 -6.31 0.95
N TYR A 214 -12.64 -7.05 1.85
CA TYR A 214 -14.10 -7.17 1.85
C TYR A 214 -14.79 -5.85 2.20
N ASP A 215 -14.18 -4.99 3.04
CA ASP A 215 -14.64 -3.61 3.27
C ASP A 215 -14.66 -2.83 1.95
N GLN A 216 -13.59 -2.95 1.15
CA GLN A 216 -13.49 -2.35 -0.17
C GLN A 216 -14.53 -2.94 -1.14
N VAL A 217 -14.76 -4.27 -1.15
CA VAL A 217 -15.82 -4.91 -1.95
C VAL A 217 -17.18 -4.32 -1.63
N LEU A 218 -17.51 -4.18 -0.34
CA LEU A 218 -18.81 -3.66 0.07
C LEU A 218 -18.98 -2.18 -0.33
N ALA A 219 -17.92 -1.38 -0.21
CA ALA A 219 -17.89 0.01 -0.69
C ALA A 219 -18.10 0.09 -2.22
N LEU A 220 -17.43 -0.76 -2.99
CA LEU A 220 -17.58 -0.83 -4.45
C LEU A 220 -19.01 -1.26 -4.87
N GLN A 221 -19.61 -2.23 -4.17
CA GLN A 221 -21.00 -2.62 -4.38
C GLN A 221 -21.95 -1.46 -4.11
N TRP A 222 -21.76 -0.76 -2.99
CA TRP A 222 -22.58 0.42 -2.65
C TRP A 222 -22.42 1.51 -3.71
N LEU A 223 -21.22 1.75 -4.22
CA LEU A 223 -20.95 2.73 -5.28
C LEU A 223 -21.63 2.35 -6.60
N ARG A 224 -21.61 1.09 -7.00
CA ARG A 224 -22.32 0.65 -8.21
C ARG A 224 -23.82 0.88 -8.11
N GLU A 225 -24.41 0.73 -6.93
CA GLU A 225 -25.83 1.00 -6.68
C GLU A 225 -26.16 2.51 -6.67
N ASN A 226 -25.18 3.38 -6.30
CA ASN A 226 -25.46 4.77 -5.97
C ASN A 226 -24.69 5.81 -6.83
N ALA A 227 -23.74 5.42 -7.67
CA ALA A 227 -22.88 6.36 -8.43
C ALA A 227 -23.69 7.42 -9.21
N ALA A 228 -24.80 7.03 -9.83
CA ALA A 228 -25.60 7.89 -10.69
C ALA A 228 -26.24 9.09 -9.93
N VAL A 229 -26.53 8.98 -8.63
CA VAL A 229 -27.08 10.10 -7.85
C VAL A 229 -26.05 11.19 -7.60
N PHE A 230 -24.76 10.83 -7.62
CA PHE A 230 -23.64 11.77 -7.58
C PHE A 230 -23.25 12.29 -8.97
N GLY A 231 -23.82 11.74 -10.03
CA GLY A 231 -23.52 12.10 -11.42
C GLY A 231 -22.40 11.27 -12.04
N ALA A 232 -22.03 10.13 -11.44
CA ALA A 232 -20.99 9.23 -11.91
C ALA A 232 -21.54 8.06 -12.73
N ASP A 233 -20.76 7.62 -13.72
CA ASP A 233 -21.02 6.41 -14.49
C ASP A 233 -20.34 5.20 -13.80
N ALA A 234 -21.14 4.34 -13.20
CA ALA A 234 -20.67 3.12 -12.55
C ALA A 234 -19.92 2.16 -13.51
N GLU A 235 -20.23 2.19 -14.81
CA GLU A 235 -19.56 1.34 -15.81
C GLU A 235 -18.13 1.81 -16.13
N THR A 236 -17.76 3.04 -15.72
CA THR A 236 -16.39 3.57 -15.84
C THR A 236 -15.59 3.43 -14.55
N LEU A 237 -16.10 2.74 -13.52
CA LEU A 237 -15.45 2.63 -12.22
C LEU A 237 -13.99 2.21 -12.38
N THR A 238 -13.10 3.16 -12.11
CA THR A 238 -11.66 3.00 -12.15
C THR A 238 -11.14 3.03 -10.72
N LEU A 239 -10.66 1.88 -10.24
CA LEU A 239 -10.05 1.77 -8.93
C LEU A 239 -8.59 2.22 -9.02
N PHE A 240 -8.17 3.14 -8.16
CA PHE A 240 -6.79 3.60 -8.14
C PHE A 240 -6.26 3.67 -6.70
N GLY A 241 -4.98 3.39 -6.54
CA GLY A 241 -4.37 3.37 -5.23
C GLY A 241 -2.86 3.33 -5.31
N GLU A 242 -2.22 3.77 -4.23
CA GLU A 242 -0.77 3.84 -4.11
C GLU A 242 -0.29 2.86 -3.04
N SER A 243 0.93 2.29 -3.24
CA SER A 243 1.54 1.38 -2.27
C SER A 243 0.63 0.16 -1.98
N ALA A 244 0.28 -0.07 -0.71
CA ALA A 244 -0.70 -1.09 -0.33
C ALA A 244 -2.07 -0.89 -1.02
N GLY A 245 -2.45 0.35 -1.33
CA GLY A 245 -3.62 0.64 -2.16
C GLY A 245 -3.48 0.11 -3.58
N GLY A 246 -2.31 0.26 -4.21
CA GLY A 246 -1.99 -0.37 -5.51
C GLY A 246 -1.99 -1.89 -5.44
N GLY A 247 -1.44 -2.46 -4.35
CA GLY A 247 -1.54 -3.88 -4.04
C GLY A 247 -2.99 -4.36 -3.95
N ALA A 248 -3.85 -3.60 -3.24
CA ALA A 248 -5.28 -3.89 -3.13
C ALA A 248 -6.00 -3.78 -4.49
N VAL A 249 -5.70 -2.74 -5.31
CA VAL A 249 -6.24 -2.62 -6.67
C VAL A 249 -5.92 -3.87 -7.48
N SER A 250 -4.67 -4.33 -7.49
CA SER A 250 -4.27 -5.53 -8.22
C SER A 250 -4.91 -6.81 -7.66
N ALA A 251 -5.12 -6.89 -6.33
CA ALA A 251 -5.86 -7.98 -5.70
C ALA A 251 -7.31 -8.04 -6.18
N HIS A 252 -8.01 -6.90 -6.23
CA HIS A 252 -9.36 -6.82 -6.79
C HIS A 252 -9.44 -7.25 -8.25
N LEU A 253 -8.44 -6.88 -9.04
CA LEU A 253 -8.37 -7.29 -10.44
C LEU A 253 -8.19 -8.81 -10.59
N LEU A 254 -7.56 -9.51 -9.67
CA LEU A 254 -7.33 -10.96 -9.70
C LEU A 254 -8.42 -11.77 -8.98
N SER A 255 -9.14 -11.17 -8.05
CA SER A 255 -10.09 -11.86 -7.18
C SER A 255 -11.40 -12.22 -7.89
N PRO A 256 -11.88 -13.45 -7.78
CA PRO A 256 -13.22 -13.83 -8.24
C PRO A 256 -14.33 -13.09 -7.47
N VAL A 257 -14.08 -12.68 -6.22
CA VAL A 257 -15.04 -11.94 -5.37
C VAL A 257 -15.33 -10.54 -5.93
N SER A 258 -14.35 -9.93 -6.58
CA SER A 258 -14.46 -8.58 -7.14
C SER A 258 -14.87 -8.55 -8.62
N LYS A 259 -15.14 -9.72 -9.20
CA LYS A 259 -15.50 -9.83 -10.62
C LYS A 259 -16.69 -8.94 -10.98
N GLY A 260 -16.50 -8.07 -11.96
CA GLY A 260 -17.51 -7.15 -12.45
C GLY A 260 -17.73 -5.89 -11.58
N LEU A 261 -17.00 -5.72 -10.47
CA LEU A 261 -17.09 -4.49 -9.67
C LEU A 261 -16.17 -3.39 -10.21
N VAL A 262 -15.01 -3.74 -10.71
CA VAL A 262 -13.97 -2.80 -11.18
C VAL A 262 -13.85 -2.92 -12.70
N ARG A 263 -13.89 -1.78 -13.40
CA ARG A 263 -13.72 -1.75 -14.86
C ARG A 263 -12.25 -1.58 -15.24
N ARG A 264 -11.51 -0.71 -14.51
CA ARG A 264 -10.09 -0.37 -14.76
C ARG A 264 -9.31 -0.26 -13.47
N GLY A 265 -8.00 -0.49 -13.55
CA GLY A 265 -7.09 -0.30 -12.42
C GLY A 265 -5.98 0.70 -12.72
N ILE A 266 -5.66 1.56 -11.74
CA ILE A 266 -4.44 2.36 -11.74
C ILE A 266 -3.63 1.96 -10.50
N LEU A 267 -2.44 1.44 -10.75
CA LEU A 267 -1.55 0.88 -9.73
C LEU A 267 -0.34 1.80 -9.56
N GLN A 268 -0.28 2.51 -8.45
CA GLN A 268 0.80 3.44 -8.13
C GLN A 268 1.75 2.77 -7.15
N SER A 269 2.97 2.49 -7.55
CA SER A 269 4.05 1.99 -6.69
C SER A 269 3.67 0.78 -5.82
N GLY A 270 2.80 -0.09 -6.32
CA GLY A 270 2.36 -1.27 -5.56
C GLY A 270 1.57 -2.27 -6.38
N THR A 271 1.89 -3.55 -6.20
CA THR A 271 1.21 -4.68 -6.83
C THR A 271 1.14 -5.86 -5.87
N ILE A 272 0.15 -6.74 -6.03
CA ILE A 272 -0.02 -7.89 -5.14
C ILE A 272 1.17 -8.87 -5.18
N ASN A 273 1.90 -8.96 -6.29
CA ASN A 273 3.08 -9.82 -6.38
C ASN A 273 4.35 -9.23 -5.77
N ALA A 274 4.28 -8.02 -5.18
CA ALA A 274 5.37 -7.49 -4.38
C ALA A 274 5.57 -8.32 -3.10
N PRO A 275 6.81 -8.58 -2.67
CA PRO A 275 7.08 -9.50 -1.57
C PRO A 275 6.52 -9.06 -0.21
N TRP A 276 6.18 -7.79 -0.05
CA TRP A 276 5.56 -7.23 1.15
C TRP A 276 4.02 -7.23 1.11
N SER A 277 3.43 -7.43 -0.06
CA SER A 277 2.01 -7.17 -0.29
C SER A 277 1.10 -8.34 0.12
N TRP A 278 1.66 -9.53 0.27
CA TRP A 278 0.89 -10.74 0.58
C TRP A 278 1.68 -11.73 1.42
N MET A 279 0.97 -12.68 2.00
CA MET A 279 1.56 -13.81 2.73
C MET A 279 0.75 -15.09 2.54
N THR A 280 1.39 -16.23 2.81
CA THR A 280 0.72 -17.53 2.81
C THR A 280 -0.22 -17.65 4.01
N ALA A 281 -1.26 -18.49 3.86
CA ALA A 281 -2.19 -18.81 4.96
C ALA A 281 -1.46 -19.36 6.21
N GLU A 282 -0.39 -20.13 6.02
CA GLU A 282 0.42 -20.66 7.11
C GLU A 282 1.08 -19.53 7.91
N ARG A 283 1.77 -18.62 7.23
CA ARG A 283 2.41 -17.47 7.88
C ARG A 283 1.40 -16.57 8.58
N ALA A 284 0.26 -16.31 7.95
CA ALA A 284 -0.80 -15.50 8.52
C ALA A 284 -1.36 -16.15 9.83
N ARG A 285 -1.51 -17.49 9.88
CA ARG A 285 -1.92 -18.21 11.11
C ARG A 285 -0.88 -18.10 12.22
N GLU A 286 0.41 -18.19 11.89
CA GLU A 286 1.48 -18.02 12.87
C GLU A 286 1.43 -16.65 13.52
N ILE A 287 1.30 -15.59 12.70
CA ILE A 287 1.19 -14.20 13.15
C ILE A 287 -0.07 -14.02 14.01
N GLY A 288 -1.22 -14.53 13.57
CA GLY A 288 -2.46 -14.43 14.33
C GLY A 288 -2.37 -15.13 15.69
N ARG A 289 -1.69 -16.29 15.77
CA ARG A 289 -1.43 -17.01 17.03
C ARG A 289 -0.53 -16.17 17.95
N SER A 290 0.57 -15.64 17.43
CA SER A 290 1.49 -14.79 18.19
C SER A 290 0.77 -13.57 18.76
N LEU A 291 0.01 -12.85 17.92
CA LEU A 291 -0.78 -11.71 18.36
C LEU A 291 -1.75 -12.08 19.49
N ALA A 292 -2.45 -13.22 19.38
CA ALA A 292 -3.39 -13.64 20.40
C ALA A 292 -2.68 -14.01 21.73
N ASP A 293 -1.49 -14.61 21.68
CA ASP A 293 -0.67 -14.86 22.86
C ASP A 293 -0.18 -13.56 23.48
N ASP A 294 0.33 -12.60 22.68
CA ASP A 294 0.80 -11.28 23.12
C ASP A 294 -0.33 -10.43 23.73
N CYS A 295 -1.57 -10.63 23.26
CA CYS A 295 -2.78 -10.04 23.84
C CYS A 295 -3.32 -10.78 25.07
N GLY A 296 -2.64 -11.83 25.56
CA GLY A 296 -3.04 -12.60 26.74
C GLY A 296 -4.17 -13.61 26.49
N CYS A 297 -4.50 -13.92 25.23
CA CYS A 297 -5.57 -14.86 24.89
C CYS A 297 -5.14 -16.32 24.90
N ASN A 298 -3.86 -16.62 25.20
CA ASN A 298 -3.30 -17.96 25.37
C ASN A 298 -3.58 -18.91 24.18
N ALA A 299 -3.41 -18.43 22.95
CA ALA A 299 -3.70 -19.18 21.73
C ALA A 299 -2.88 -20.47 21.65
N THR A 300 -1.58 -20.43 21.98
CA THR A 300 -0.70 -21.62 22.00
C THR A 300 -1.24 -22.76 22.86
N SER A 301 -1.93 -22.46 23.96
CA SER A 301 -2.48 -23.49 24.85
C SER A 301 -3.92 -23.93 24.54
N ARG A 302 -4.67 -23.12 23.80
CA ARG A 302 -6.11 -23.29 23.49
C ARG A 302 -6.35 -23.85 22.09
N LEU A 303 -5.66 -23.37 21.10
CA LEU A 303 -5.80 -23.85 19.71
C LEU A 303 -5.47 -25.34 19.62
N GLY A 304 -6.31 -26.10 18.89
CA GLY A 304 -6.24 -27.55 18.80
C GLY A 304 -7.08 -28.31 19.85
N ARG A 305 -7.76 -27.60 20.78
CA ARG A 305 -8.79 -28.15 21.65
C ARG A 305 -10.17 -27.87 21.08
N GLU A 306 -11.16 -28.72 21.40
CA GLU A 306 -12.56 -28.45 21.07
C GLU A 306 -12.99 -27.09 21.68
N GLY A 307 -13.57 -26.20 20.88
CA GLY A 307 -13.96 -24.84 21.30
C GLY A 307 -12.82 -23.84 21.49
N GLY A 308 -11.56 -24.26 21.40
CA GLY A 308 -10.42 -23.39 21.69
C GLY A 308 -10.29 -22.20 20.73
N GLN A 309 -10.65 -22.39 19.46
CA GLN A 309 -10.68 -21.30 18.46
C GLN A 309 -11.68 -20.21 18.86
N THR A 310 -12.91 -20.60 19.21
CA THR A 310 -13.96 -19.69 19.69
C THR A 310 -13.51 -18.91 20.93
N GLU A 311 -12.87 -19.58 21.89
CA GLU A 311 -12.35 -18.94 23.11
C GLU A 311 -11.30 -17.89 22.80
N VAL A 312 -10.38 -18.16 21.87
CA VAL A 312 -9.31 -17.22 21.47
C VAL A 312 -9.89 -16.01 20.76
N LEU A 313 -10.79 -16.20 19.79
CA LEU A 313 -11.41 -15.08 19.06
C LEU A 313 -12.30 -14.23 19.98
N ASN A 314 -13.10 -14.85 20.86
CA ASN A 314 -13.90 -14.10 21.82
C ASN A 314 -13.02 -13.33 22.81
N CYS A 315 -11.88 -13.87 23.21
CA CYS A 315 -10.90 -13.13 23.99
C CYS A 315 -10.41 -11.89 23.21
N LEU A 316 -9.92 -12.06 21.97
CA LEU A 316 -9.43 -10.97 21.13
C LEU A 316 -10.51 -9.91 20.85
N ARG A 317 -11.79 -10.30 20.67
CA ARG A 317 -12.90 -9.35 20.50
C ARG A 317 -13.10 -8.45 21.73
N ASN A 318 -12.71 -8.92 22.92
CA ASN A 318 -12.82 -8.17 24.18
C ASN A 318 -11.53 -7.45 24.60
N VAL A 319 -10.42 -7.64 23.87
CA VAL A 319 -9.17 -6.89 24.11
C VAL A 319 -9.37 -5.44 23.69
N ASP A 320 -8.79 -4.51 24.46
CA ASP A 320 -8.74 -3.10 24.11
C ASP A 320 -8.08 -2.91 22.74
N PRO A 321 -8.67 -2.16 21.80
CA PRO A 321 -8.14 -2.02 20.44
C PRO A 321 -6.73 -1.43 20.40
N LYS A 322 -6.36 -0.56 21.37
CA LYS A 322 -5.00 -0.05 21.49
C LYS A 322 -3.99 -1.17 21.76
N THR A 323 -4.35 -2.13 22.62
CA THR A 323 -3.50 -3.28 22.93
C THR A 323 -3.24 -4.11 21.67
N ILE A 324 -4.28 -4.41 20.88
CA ILE A 324 -4.14 -5.14 19.62
C ILE A 324 -3.24 -4.36 18.65
N SER A 325 -3.50 -3.06 18.51
CA SER A 325 -2.78 -2.18 17.61
C SER A 325 -1.28 -2.07 17.94
N VAL A 326 -0.91 -2.09 19.21
CA VAL A 326 0.48 -2.08 19.66
C VAL A 326 1.12 -3.46 19.52
N GLN A 327 0.46 -4.52 20.02
CA GLN A 327 1.04 -5.87 20.09
C GLN A 327 1.25 -6.49 18.70
N GLN A 328 0.46 -6.12 17.69
CA GLN A 328 0.66 -6.65 16.33
C GLN A 328 2.07 -6.39 15.77
N TRP A 329 2.75 -5.33 16.21
CA TRP A 329 4.09 -4.99 15.75
C TRP A 329 5.20 -5.92 16.26
N ASN A 330 4.92 -6.75 17.28
CA ASN A 330 5.89 -7.73 17.79
C ASN A 330 6.33 -8.76 16.75
N THR A 331 5.54 -8.97 15.70
CA THR A 331 5.86 -9.88 14.60
C THR A 331 6.38 -9.18 13.34
N TYR A 332 6.78 -7.89 13.44
CA TYR A 332 7.41 -7.16 12.35
C TYR A 332 8.70 -7.85 11.89
N GLY A 333 8.79 -8.16 10.60
CA GLY A 333 9.85 -8.99 10.04
C GLY A 333 11.12 -8.24 9.60
N GLY A 334 11.21 -6.93 9.81
CA GLY A 334 12.20 -6.02 9.22
C GLY A 334 11.63 -5.32 7.98
N ILE A 335 12.49 -4.62 7.23
CA ILE A 335 12.07 -3.69 6.17
C ILE A 335 10.92 -4.25 5.31
N LEU A 336 9.77 -3.56 5.33
CA LEU A 336 8.54 -3.96 4.63
C LEU A 336 7.98 -5.36 5.03
N GLY A 337 8.45 -5.93 6.14
CA GLY A 337 7.97 -7.20 6.69
C GLY A 337 6.75 -7.02 7.59
N PHE A 338 5.68 -6.45 7.06
CA PHE A 338 4.47 -6.11 7.82
C PHE A 338 3.76 -7.33 8.40
N PRO A 339 3.26 -7.23 9.65
CA PRO A 339 2.55 -8.34 10.30
C PRO A 339 1.13 -8.59 9.76
N SER A 340 0.55 -7.61 9.06
CA SER A 340 -0.78 -7.73 8.46
C SER A 340 -0.71 -7.33 7.00
N THR A 341 -0.99 -8.28 6.11
CA THR A 341 -1.03 -8.08 4.65
C THR A 341 -2.13 -8.96 4.04
N ILE A 342 -2.29 -8.90 2.73
CA ILE A 342 -3.22 -9.79 2.01
C ILE A 342 -2.82 -11.25 2.25
N THR A 343 -3.76 -12.08 2.61
CA THR A 343 -3.54 -13.52 2.82
C THR A 343 -4.05 -14.32 1.63
N VAL A 344 -3.29 -15.33 1.20
CA VAL A 344 -3.81 -16.37 0.30
C VAL A 344 -4.78 -17.22 1.10
N ASP A 345 -6.05 -16.84 1.07
CA ASP A 345 -7.13 -17.43 1.89
C ASP A 345 -7.91 -18.54 1.17
N GLY A 346 -7.66 -18.71 -0.13
CA GLY A 346 -8.37 -19.66 -0.99
C GLY A 346 -9.73 -19.18 -1.49
N GLU A 347 -10.15 -17.94 -1.14
CA GLU A 347 -11.43 -17.37 -1.54
C GLU A 347 -11.26 -16.00 -2.21
N PHE A 348 -10.76 -15.00 -1.49
CA PHE A 348 -10.45 -13.70 -2.09
C PHE A 348 -9.23 -13.79 -2.99
N ILE A 349 -8.15 -14.37 -2.48
CA ILE A 349 -6.95 -14.75 -3.23
C ILE A 349 -6.83 -16.26 -3.21
N THR A 350 -7.15 -16.87 -4.35
CA THR A 350 -7.38 -18.33 -4.46
C THR A 350 -6.10 -19.14 -4.56
N ASP A 351 -4.98 -18.52 -4.94
CA ASP A 351 -3.68 -19.18 -5.13
C ASP A 351 -2.54 -18.15 -4.94
N ASP A 352 -1.29 -18.60 -5.01
CA ASP A 352 -0.13 -17.72 -5.09
C ASP A 352 -0.34 -16.63 -6.14
N PRO A 353 -0.14 -15.34 -5.82
CA PRO A 353 -0.34 -14.24 -6.76
C PRO A 353 0.42 -14.38 -8.07
N MET A 354 1.61 -15.00 -8.06
CA MET A 354 2.38 -15.24 -9.28
C MET A 354 1.75 -16.30 -10.17
N GLU A 355 1.11 -17.32 -9.59
CA GLU A 355 0.36 -18.33 -10.34
C GLU A 355 -0.95 -17.73 -10.89
N LEU A 356 -1.66 -16.90 -10.10
CA LEU A 356 -2.85 -16.19 -10.57
C LEU A 356 -2.55 -15.25 -11.76
N LEU A 357 -1.42 -14.54 -11.69
CA LEU A 357 -0.96 -13.69 -12.80
C LEU A 357 -0.71 -14.50 -14.07
N LYS A 358 -0.07 -15.66 -13.99
CA LYS A 358 0.20 -16.55 -15.14
C LYS A 358 -1.07 -17.12 -15.76
N GLN A 359 -2.11 -17.35 -14.96
CA GLN A 359 -3.40 -17.88 -15.44
C GLN A 359 -4.18 -16.84 -16.27
N GLY A 360 -3.77 -15.57 -16.27
CA GLY A 360 -4.34 -14.53 -17.13
C GLY A 360 -5.81 -14.21 -16.83
N ALA A 361 -6.15 -14.00 -15.57
CA ALA A 361 -7.53 -13.89 -15.10
C ALA A 361 -8.35 -12.68 -15.64
N LEU A 362 -7.74 -11.73 -16.37
CA LEU A 362 -8.34 -10.43 -16.64
C LEU A 362 -8.38 -10.05 -18.13
N LYS A 363 -9.34 -10.56 -18.86
CA LYS A 363 -9.45 -10.27 -20.30
C LYS A 363 -10.21 -8.99 -20.67
N GLU A 364 -10.87 -8.31 -19.73
CA GLU A 364 -11.79 -7.19 -20.01
C GLU A 364 -11.44 -5.90 -19.24
N THR A 365 -10.19 -5.74 -18.81
CA THR A 365 -9.74 -4.55 -18.08
C THR A 365 -8.63 -3.81 -18.84
N GLU A 366 -8.43 -2.56 -18.52
CA GLU A 366 -7.26 -1.79 -18.89
C GLU A 366 -6.50 -1.39 -17.62
N ILE A 367 -5.16 -1.32 -17.69
CA ILE A 367 -4.31 -1.04 -16.55
C ILE A 367 -3.39 0.14 -16.86
N MET A 368 -3.36 1.13 -15.97
CA MET A 368 -2.29 2.10 -15.86
C MET A 368 -1.46 1.76 -14.62
N ILE A 369 -0.14 1.66 -14.75
CA ILE A 369 0.75 1.26 -13.66
C ILE A 369 2.00 2.12 -13.70
N GLY A 370 2.62 2.35 -12.54
CA GLY A 370 3.88 3.08 -12.51
C GLY A 370 4.60 2.98 -11.19
N SER A 371 5.77 3.61 -11.18
CA SER A 371 6.65 3.69 -10.02
C SER A 371 7.41 5.00 -9.99
N ASN A 372 7.90 5.36 -8.81
CA ASN A 372 8.73 6.51 -8.58
C ASN A 372 10.22 6.17 -8.75
N ARG A 373 11.06 7.18 -8.94
CA ARG A 373 12.48 6.97 -9.25
C ARG A 373 13.26 6.38 -8.07
N ASP A 374 13.00 6.86 -6.85
CA ASP A 374 13.81 6.54 -5.67
C ASP A 374 12.93 5.89 -4.57
N GLU A 375 12.09 4.90 -4.94
CA GLU A 375 11.08 4.22 -4.11
C GLU A 375 11.59 3.74 -2.74
N GLY A 376 12.86 3.30 -2.68
CA GLY A 376 13.39 2.62 -1.49
C GLY A 376 13.89 3.55 -0.39
N THR A 377 14.16 4.81 -0.69
CA THR A 377 14.84 5.72 0.25
C THR A 377 14.03 5.99 1.51
N TYR A 378 12.70 6.12 1.38
CA TYR A 378 11.78 6.30 2.50
C TYR A 378 11.89 5.13 3.51
N PHE A 379 11.78 3.90 3.03
CA PHE A 379 11.82 2.70 3.87
C PHE A 379 13.19 2.45 4.50
N VAL A 380 14.27 2.72 3.76
CA VAL A 380 15.63 2.61 4.27
C VAL A 380 15.86 3.58 5.43
N LEU A 381 15.34 4.81 5.35
CA LEU A 381 15.44 5.79 6.44
C LEU A 381 14.74 5.29 7.71
N TYR A 382 13.51 4.82 7.61
CA TYR A 382 12.72 4.42 8.80
C TYR A 382 13.23 3.12 9.43
N ASP A 383 13.64 2.15 8.62
CA ASP A 383 14.09 0.85 9.13
C ASP A 383 15.52 0.90 9.69
N PHE A 384 16.33 1.87 9.26
CA PHE A 384 17.72 2.06 9.68
C PHE A 384 18.01 3.48 10.14
N ILE A 385 17.12 4.03 10.95
CA ILE A 385 17.17 5.42 11.44
C ILE A 385 18.46 5.77 12.18
N ASP A 386 19.15 4.77 12.78
CA ASP A 386 20.46 4.94 13.41
C ASP A 386 21.62 5.09 12.40
N GLN A 387 21.38 4.80 11.12
CA GLN A 387 22.38 4.81 10.05
C GLN A 387 22.19 5.97 9.08
N PHE A 388 20.95 6.45 8.93
CA PHE A 388 20.56 7.45 7.93
C PHE A 388 19.89 8.65 8.57
N ASP A 389 20.16 9.82 8.03
CA ASP A 389 19.61 11.10 8.47
C ASP A 389 18.60 11.61 7.45
N LYS A 390 17.45 12.14 7.92
CA LYS A 390 16.37 12.59 7.04
C LYS A 390 16.70 13.84 6.22
N ASP A 391 17.64 14.67 6.70
CA ASP A 391 17.96 15.98 6.13
C ASP A 391 19.21 15.93 5.22
N SER A 392 20.15 15.02 5.50
CA SER A 392 21.43 14.96 4.82
C SER A 392 21.86 13.55 4.46
N ALA A 393 22.63 13.43 3.36
CA ALA A 393 23.21 12.14 2.98
C ALA A 393 24.18 11.63 4.03
N SER A 394 24.10 10.35 4.34
CA SER A 394 24.93 9.68 5.34
C SER A 394 26.06 8.88 4.67
N PHE A 395 27.27 9.01 5.17
CA PHE A 395 28.40 8.20 4.68
C PHE A 395 28.29 6.78 5.20
N LEU A 396 27.92 5.81 4.35
CA LEU A 396 27.76 4.39 4.67
C LEU A 396 29.05 3.63 4.34
N PRO A 397 29.93 3.28 5.32
CA PRO A 397 31.13 2.50 5.07
C PRO A 397 30.82 1.14 4.45
N ARG A 398 31.79 0.56 3.72
CA ARG A 398 31.62 -0.71 2.99
C ARG A 398 31.18 -1.87 3.90
N ASP A 399 31.72 -1.99 5.08
CA ASP A 399 31.37 -3.05 6.06
C ASP A 399 29.90 -2.90 6.51
N LYS A 400 29.42 -1.69 6.74
CA LYS A 400 28.02 -1.41 7.06
C LYS A 400 27.09 -1.69 5.88
N PHE A 401 27.50 -1.31 4.66
CA PHE A 401 26.76 -1.64 3.45
C PHE A 401 26.54 -3.16 3.30
N VAL A 402 27.61 -3.96 3.46
CA VAL A 402 27.52 -5.43 3.42
C VAL A 402 26.62 -5.95 4.56
N HIS A 403 26.75 -5.37 5.75
CA HIS A 403 25.92 -5.74 6.89
C HIS A 403 24.44 -5.49 6.63
N LEU A 404 24.06 -4.32 6.09
CA LEU A 404 22.67 -4.00 5.78
C LEU A 404 22.07 -4.96 4.76
N ILE A 405 22.79 -5.29 3.69
CA ILE A 405 22.32 -6.30 2.71
C ILE A 405 22.05 -7.64 3.39
N ASN A 406 22.98 -8.11 4.23
CA ASN A 406 22.77 -9.37 4.95
C ASN A 406 21.63 -9.31 5.97
N THR A 407 21.34 -8.16 6.54
CA THR A 407 20.22 -7.94 7.45
C THR A 407 18.87 -7.95 6.71
N ILE A 408 18.80 -7.21 5.61
CA ILE A 408 17.57 -7.12 4.79
C ILE A 408 17.18 -8.49 4.23
N PHE A 409 18.18 -9.29 3.79
CA PHE A 409 17.96 -10.60 3.17
C PHE A 409 18.40 -11.76 4.07
N LYS A 410 18.30 -11.60 5.41
CA LYS A 410 18.77 -12.60 6.40
C LYS A 410 18.21 -14.01 6.18
N ASP A 411 16.98 -14.11 5.67
CA ASP A 411 16.28 -15.37 5.46
C ASP A 411 16.59 -16.03 4.10
N ARG A 412 17.42 -15.37 3.26
CA ARG A 412 17.87 -15.94 1.98
C ARG A 412 19.19 -16.69 2.14
N PRO A 413 19.41 -17.75 1.34
CA PRO A 413 20.70 -18.45 1.27
C PRO A 413 21.88 -17.50 1.00
N GLN A 414 23.07 -17.86 1.47
CA GLN A 414 24.27 -17.01 1.30
C GLN A 414 24.56 -16.69 -0.18
N ILE A 415 24.40 -17.68 -1.07
CA ILE A 415 24.64 -17.47 -2.52
C ILE A 415 23.72 -16.39 -3.12
N GLU A 416 22.49 -16.29 -2.65
CA GLU A 416 21.57 -15.25 -3.09
C GLU A 416 21.99 -13.88 -2.55
N ARG A 417 22.40 -13.81 -1.27
CA ARG A 417 22.94 -12.58 -0.67
C ARG A 417 24.21 -12.09 -1.36
N ASP A 418 25.10 -13.02 -1.73
CA ASP A 418 26.33 -12.72 -2.47
C ASP A 418 26.00 -12.19 -3.89
N ALA A 419 25.00 -12.74 -4.54
CA ALA A 419 24.54 -12.25 -5.84
C ALA A 419 23.92 -10.84 -5.75
N ILE A 420 23.13 -10.56 -4.70
CA ILE A 420 22.57 -9.23 -4.43
C ILE A 420 23.70 -8.24 -4.15
N LEU A 421 24.65 -8.61 -3.29
CA LEU A 421 25.82 -7.79 -2.98
C LEU A 421 26.63 -7.47 -4.24
N PHE A 422 26.80 -8.45 -5.14
CA PHE A 422 27.48 -8.25 -6.41
C PHE A 422 26.72 -7.26 -7.31
N GLN A 423 25.41 -7.41 -7.45
CA GLN A 423 24.56 -6.58 -8.32
C GLN A 423 24.56 -5.10 -7.88
N TYR A 424 24.55 -4.83 -6.57
CA TYR A 424 24.43 -3.47 -6.03
C TYR A 424 25.75 -2.90 -5.51
N THR A 425 26.89 -3.51 -5.81
CA THR A 425 28.20 -2.92 -5.53
C THR A 425 28.62 -2.01 -6.68
N ALA A 426 28.93 -0.76 -6.39
CA ALA A 426 29.62 0.14 -7.32
C ALA A 426 31.12 -0.21 -7.34
N TRP A 427 31.50 -1.17 -8.17
CA TRP A 427 32.81 -1.81 -8.15
C TRP A 427 33.99 -0.84 -8.34
N GLU A 428 33.81 0.23 -9.11
CA GLU A 428 34.81 1.27 -9.33
C GLU A 428 34.99 2.18 -8.09
N HIS A 429 33.98 2.21 -7.19
CA HIS A 429 33.90 3.13 -6.06
C HIS A 429 33.40 2.47 -4.78
N MET A 430 33.81 1.25 -4.48
CA MET A 430 33.33 0.42 -3.36
C MET A 430 33.38 1.11 -1.98
N ASN A 431 34.32 2.05 -1.79
CA ASN A 431 34.53 2.75 -0.53
C ASN A 431 33.85 4.14 -0.49
N ASP A 432 33.13 4.51 -1.52
CA ASP A 432 32.31 5.72 -1.51
C ASP A 432 31.03 5.46 -0.70
N GLY A 433 30.99 5.99 0.53
CA GLY A 433 29.88 5.75 1.45
C GLY A 433 28.57 6.42 0.99
N TYR A 434 28.63 7.52 0.25
CA TYR A 434 27.42 8.16 -0.28
C TYR A 434 26.82 7.34 -1.43
N LEU A 435 27.68 6.76 -2.25
CA LEU A 435 27.22 5.85 -3.30
C LEU A 435 26.70 4.53 -2.72
N ASN A 436 27.31 4.03 -1.65
CA ASN A 436 26.80 2.86 -0.91
C ASN A 436 25.40 3.13 -0.35
N GLN A 437 25.15 4.30 0.23
CA GLN A 437 23.80 4.70 0.68
C GLN A 437 22.79 4.68 -0.48
N LYS A 438 23.16 5.28 -1.62
CA LYS A 438 22.30 5.27 -2.82
C LYS A 438 21.99 3.84 -3.28
N MET A 439 22.98 2.96 -3.30
CA MET A 439 22.78 1.57 -3.74
C MET A 439 21.84 0.77 -2.82
N ILE A 440 21.83 1.05 -1.50
CA ILE A 440 20.82 0.46 -0.59
C ILE A 440 19.42 0.94 -0.93
N GLY A 441 19.23 2.25 -1.14
CA GLY A 441 17.93 2.81 -1.58
C GLY A 441 17.46 2.22 -2.92
N ASP A 442 18.35 2.17 -3.91
CA ASP A 442 18.07 1.57 -5.23
C ASP A 442 17.68 0.09 -5.11
N MET A 443 18.40 -0.69 -4.28
CA MET A 443 18.14 -2.11 -4.06
C MET A 443 16.75 -2.35 -3.44
N VAL A 444 16.40 -1.59 -2.42
CA VAL A 444 15.10 -1.67 -1.76
C VAL A 444 13.98 -1.25 -2.73
N GLY A 445 14.16 -0.15 -3.46
CA GLY A 445 13.21 0.31 -4.46
C GLY A 445 12.99 -0.70 -5.59
N ASP A 446 14.07 -1.26 -6.11
CA ASP A 446 14.01 -2.26 -7.18
C ASP A 446 13.30 -3.54 -6.73
N TYR A 447 13.72 -4.10 -5.59
CA TYR A 447 13.20 -5.39 -5.11
C TYR A 447 11.75 -5.33 -4.66
N PHE A 448 11.38 -4.29 -3.92
CA PHE A 448 10.07 -4.24 -3.30
C PHE A 448 9.00 -3.55 -4.16
N PHE A 449 9.37 -2.68 -5.13
CA PHE A 449 8.40 -1.85 -5.86
C PHE A 449 8.55 -1.92 -7.38
N ILE A 450 9.70 -1.48 -7.94
CA ILE A 450 9.82 -1.27 -9.38
C ILE A 450 9.79 -2.62 -10.14
N CYS A 451 10.55 -3.61 -9.67
CA CYS A 451 10.64 -4.88 -10.40
C CYS A 451 9.40 -5.77 -10.24
N PRO A 452 8.70 -5.82 -9.09
CA PRO A 452 7.36 -6.40 -9.03
C PRO A 452 6.36 -5.73 -9.97
N SER A 453 6.34 -4.39 -10.05
CA SER A 453 5.48 -3.65 -10.98
C SER A 453 5.79 -3.96 -12.44
N ASN A 454 7.08 -4.04 -12.80
CA ASN A 454 7.52 -4.47 -14.14
C ASN A 454 7.07 -5.90 -14.46
N HIS A 455 7.20 -6.81 -13.49
CA HIS A 455 6.78 -8.19 -13.67
C HIS A 455 5.26 -8.28 -13.89
N PHE A 456 4.49 -7.57 -13.06
CA PHE A 456 3.04 -7.47 -13.21
C PHE A 456 2.65 -6.93 -14.59
N ALA A 457 3.25 -5.80 -15.02
CA ALA A 457 2.99 -5.19 -16.31
C ALA A 457 3.31 -6.12 -17.48
N ASN A 458 4.45 -6.82 -17.43
CA ASN A 458 4.84 -7.82 -18.44
C ASN A 458 3.81 -8.93 -18.57
N THR A 459 3.41 -9.53 -17.43
CA THR A 459 2.48 -10.66 -17.40
C THR A 459 1.09 -10.27 -17.90
N MET A 460 0.61 -9.09 -17.50
CA MET A 460 -0.67 -8.56 -17.97
C MET A 460 -0.65 -8.27 -19.49
N ALA A 461 0.40 -7.64 -19.98
CA ALA A 461 0.56 -7.37 -21.41
C ALA A 461 0.67 -8.66 -22.24
N GLU A 462 1.37 -9.69 -21.74
CA GLU A 462 1.44 -11.01 -22.39
C GLU A 462 0.07 -11.71 -22.43
N SER A 463 -0.78 -11.47 -21.44
CA SER A 463 -2.16 -11.96 -21.40
C SER A 463 -3.12 -11.17 -22.30
N GLY A 464 -2.63 -10.14 -23.00
CA GLY A 464 -3.40 -9.31 -23.93
C GLY A 464 -4.16 -8.16 -23.26
N VAL A 465 -3.89 -7.86 -21.99
CA VAL A 465 -4.44 -6.69 -21.28
C VAL A 465 -3.73 -5.44 -21.75
N PRO A 466 -4.43 -4.36 -22.14
CA PRO A 466 -3.81 -3.07 -22.43
C PRO A 466 -3.19 -2.48 -21.14
N VAL A 467 -1.88 -2.29 -21.16
CA VAL A 467 -1.10 -1.76 -20.04
C VAL A 467 -0.41 -0.47 -20.47
N TYR A 468 -0.45 0.55 -19.62
CA TYR A 468 0.26 1.83 -19.80
C TYR A 468 1.14 2.07 -18.59
N TYR A 469 2.46 2.16 -18.80
CA TYR A 469 3.42 2.32 -17.71
C TYR A 469 3.92 3.77 -17.64
N TYR A 470 3.85 4.40 -16.43
CA TYR A 470 4.50 5.69 -16.16
C TYR A 470 5.73 5.52 -15.25
N TYR A 471 6.65 6.47 -15.35
CA TYR A 471 7.79 6.58 -14.44
C TYR A 471 7.86 8.02 -13.91
N PHE A 472 7.53 8.18 -12.63
CA PHE A 472 7.54 9.48 -11.99
C PHE A 472 8.95 9.83 -11.52
N ALA A 473 9.52 10.92 -12.07
CA ALA A 473 10.89 11.35 -11.86
C ALA A 473 10.99 12.83 -11.44
N GLN A 474 9.89 13.43 -10.99
CA GLN A 474 9.85 14.80 -10.50
C GLN A 474 10.13 14.82 -8.99
N ARG A 475 11.28 15.40 -8.61
CA ARG A 475 11.46 15.83 -7.22
C ARG A 475 10.68 17.13 -7.02
N SER A 476 9.81 17.14 -6.03
CA SER A 476 9.02 18.33 -5.69
C SER A 476 9.92 19.46 -5.20
N SER A 477 9.67 20.68 -5.70
CA SER A 477 10.36 21.90 -5.23
C SER A 477 10.02 22.25 -3.78
N THR A 478 8.95 21.67 -3.25
CA THR A 478 8.46 21.86 -1.87
C THR A 478 8.77 20.68 -0.94
N SER A 479 9.57 19.71 -1.41
CA SER A 479 9.95 18.56 -0.59
C SER A 479 10.65 18.99 0.70
N LEU A 480 10.17 18.45 1.82
CA LEU A 480 10.72 18.72 3.16
C LEU A 480 11.89 17.80 3.53
N TRP A 481 12.11 16.76 2.73
CA TRP A 481 13.14 15.74 2.95
C TRP A 481 14.47 16.15 2.33
N GLY A 482 15.56 15.61 2.82
CA GLY A 482 16.90 15.84 2.27
C GLY A 482 17.04 15.41 0.79
N ASP A 483 17.94 16.04 0.07
CA ASP A 483 18.11 15.83 -1.38
C ASP A 483 18.46 14.37 -1.74
N TRP A 484 19.13 13.66 -0.86
CA TRP A 484 19.48 12.25 -1.05
C TRP A 484 18.28 11.31 -1.13
N MET A 485 17.14 11.73 -0.55
CA MET A 485 15.89 10.96 -0.61
C MET A 485 15.33 10.88 -2.04
N GLY A 486 15.66 11.84 -2.89
CA GLY A 486 15.28 11.85 -4.30
C GLY A 486 13.79 12.02 -4.54
N VAL A 487 13.22 11.20 -5.43
CA VAL A 487 11.79 11.12 -5.77
C VAL A 487 11.23 9.91 -5.06
N MET A 488 10.69 10.15 -3.87
CA MET A 488 10.33 9.12 -2.91
C MET A 488 9.04 8.39 -3.25
N HIS A 489 8.81 7.32 -2.55
CA HIS A 489 7.54 6.61 -2.49
C HIS A 489 6.41 7.56 -2.08
N GLY A 490 5.35 7.66 -2.88
CA GLY A 490 4.19 8.52 -2.65
C GLY A 490 4.31 9.97 -3.16
N ASP A 491 5.46 10.42 -3.68
CA ASP A 491 5.67 11.80 -4.14
C ASP A 491 4.73 12.19 -5.31
N GLU A 492 4.27 11.25 -6.12
CA GLU A 492 3.35 11.50 -7.23
C GLU A 492 1.92 11.84 -6.78
N ILE A 493 1.54 11.47 -5.55
CA ILE A 493 0.18 11.66 -5.02
C ILE A 493 -0.22 13.13 -5.05
N ASP A 494 0.67 14.04 -4.65
CA ASP A 494 0.43 15.49 -4.72
C ASP A 494 0.00 15.93 -6.11
N TYR A 495 0.64 15.40 -7.14
CA TYR A 495 0.39 15.75 -8.54
C TYR A 495 -0.91 15.11 -9.06
N VAL A 496 -1.25 13.92 -8.60
CA VAL A 496 -2.49 13.22 -8.96
C VAL A 496 -3.71 13.94 -8.40
N PHE A 497 -3.65 14.41 -7.16
CA PHE A 497 -4.75 15.14 -6.52
C PHE A 497 -4.76 16.65 -6.78
N GLY A 498 -3.78 17.16 -7.55
CA GLY A 498 -3.76 18.55 -7.99
C GLY A 498 -3.27 19.55 -6.93
N ARG A 499 -2.58 19.10 -5.88
CA ARG A 499 -2.04 19.98 -4.82
C ARG A 499 -1.10 21.08 -5.36
N PRO A 500 -0.29 20.85 -6.41
CA PRO A 500 0.51 21.93 -7.01
C PRO A 500 -0.30 23.12 -7.52
N LEU A 501 -1.60 22.97 -7.75
CA LEU A 501 -2.46 24.07 -8.21
C LEU A 501 -2.92 24.99 -7.08
N ASP A 502 -2.70 24.62 -5.82
CA ASP A 502 -2.95 25.50 -4.68
C ASP A 502 -1.81 26.51 -4.53
N PRO A 503 -2.04 27.83 -4.78
CA PRO A 503 -0.98 28.83 -4.71
C PRO A 503 -0.34 28.94 -3.31
N ALA A 504 -1.03 28.56 -2.26
CA ALA A 504 -0.53 28.64 -0.89
C ALA A 504 0.59 27.61 -0.61
N ARG A 505 0.76 26.59 -1.45
CA ARG A 505 1.75 25.54 -1.27
C ARG A 505 3.12 25.81 -1.90
N GLY A 506 3.23 26.82 -2.77
CA GLY A 506 4.51 27.30 -3.28
C GLY A 506 5.17 26.44 -4.36
N PHE A 507 4.44 25.53 -5.00
CA PHE A 507 4.94 24.79 -6.17
C PHE A 507 5.19 25.72 -7.36
N THR A 508 6.14 25.35 -8.20
CA THR A 508 6.47 26.12 -9.42
C THR A 508 5.39 26.01 -10.50
N ASP A 509 5.34 26.97 -11.43
CA ASP A 509 4.45 26.94 -12.60
C ASP A 509 4.65 25.68 -13.46
N HIS A 510 5.88 25.14 -13.51
CA HIS A 510 6.18 23.92 -14.24
C HIS A 510 5.54 22.70 -13.57
N GLU A 511 5.59 22.62 -12.25
CA GLU A 511 4.95 21.56 -11.46
C GLU A 511 3.43 21.65 -11.53
N GLN A 512 2.86 22.85 -11.54
CA GLN A 512 1.42 23.05 -11.76
C GLN A 512 0.98 22.50 -13.12
N ARG A 513 1.76 22.77 -14.21
CA ARG A 513 1.48 22.20 -15.53
C ARG A 513 1.64 20.68 -15.57
N LEU A 514 2.65 20.14 -14.90
CA LEU A 514 2.84 18.70 -14.79
C LEU A 514 1.62 18.04 -14.10
N SER A 515 1.17 18.60 -12.97
CA SER A 515 0.00 18.13 -12.24
C SER A 515 -1.26 18.14 -13.11
N LYS A 516 -1.51 19.24 -13.85
CA LYS A 516 -2.64 19.31 -14.80
C LYS A 516 -2.57 18.20 -15.85
N SER A 517 -1.39 17.93 -16.39
CA SER A 517 -1.23 16.85 -17.36
C SER A 517 -1.54 15.48 -16.75
N ILE A 518 -1.04 15.22 -15.53
CA ILE A 518 -1.27 13.95 -14.81
C ILE A 518 -2.75 13.77 -14.52
N MET A 519 -3.45 14.76 -13.96
CA MET A 519 -4.90 14.72 -13.74
C MET A 519 -5.67 14.42 -15.05
N GLY A 520 -5.28 15.06 -16.15
CA GLY A 520 -5.83 14.81 -17.47
C GLY A 520 -5.64 13.37 -17.95
N TYR A 521 -4.50 12.73 -17.67
CA TYR A 521 -4.27 11.31 -17.98
C TYR A 521 -5.19 10.41 -17.18
N TYR A 522 -5.40 10.68 -15.89
CA TYR A 522 -6.34 9.95 -15.04
C TYR A 522 -7.76 10.03 -15.56
N ARG A 523 -8.24 11.24 -15.86
CA ARG A 523 -9.56 11.44 -16.44
C ARG A 523 -9.74 10.70 -17.76
N HIS A 524 -8.76 10.86 -18.68
CA HIS A 524 -8.87 10.25 -20.00
C HIS A 524 -8.83 8.72 -19.90
N PHE A 525 -7.96 8.18 -19.04
CA PHE A 525 -7.89 6.74 -18.78
C PHE A 525 -9.19 6.22 -18.17
N ALA A 526 -9.74 6.88 -17.16
CA ALA A 526 -11.01 6.49 -16.54
C ALA A 526 -12.18 6.50 -17.55
N ALA A 527 -12.20 7.46 -18.47
CA ALA A 527 -13.24 7.56 -19.47
C ALA A 527 -13.10 6.53 -20.60
N THR A 528 -11.88 6.25 -21.06
CA THR A 528 -11.66 5.56 -22.35
C THR A 528 -10.80 4.29 -22.26
N GLY A 529 -10.11 4.05 -21.13
CA GLY A 529 -9.11 2.99 -20.98
C GLY A 529 -7.74 3.33 -21.57
N ARG A 530 -7.52 4.58 -22.00
CA ARG A 530 -6.26 5.09 -22.54
C ARG A 530 -5.88 6.38 -21.83
N PRO A 531 -4.60 6.60 -21.46
CA PRO A 531 -4.21 7.84 -20.77
C PRO A 531 -4.17 9.07 -21.70
N THR A 532 -4.04 8.86 -23.03
CA THR A 532 -4.03 9.92 -24.03
C THR A 532 -4.95 9.59 -25.20
N PRO A 533 -5.50 10.57 -25.91
CA PRO A 533 -6.31 10.35 -27.11
C PRO A 533 -5.53 9.65 -28.22
N ASP A 534 -4.24 9.97 -28.34
CA ASP A 534 -3.33 9.41 -29.33
C ASP A 534 -2.35 8.42 -28.67
N SER A 535 -2.36 7.19 -29.13
CA SER A 535 -1.48 6.12 -28.64
C SER A 535 0.01 6.31 -29.06
N GLU A 536 0.31 7.21 -30.02
CA GLU A 536 1.69 7.56 -30.35
C GLU A 536 2.33 8.43 -29.26
N ILE A 537 1.51 9.21 -28.51
CA ILE A 537 1.98 10.05 -27.41
C ILE A 537 2.40 9.19 -26.22
N TRP A 538 1.53 8.25 -25.83
CA TRP A 538 1.80 7.29 -24.76
C TRP A 538 1.50 5.88 -25.27
N PRO A 539 2.52 5.18 -25.78
CA PRO A 539 2.35 3.84 -26.34
C PRO A 539 2.03 2.81 -25.25
N PRO A 540 1.22 1.80 -25.59
CA PRO A 540 0.99 0.70 -24.67
C PRO A 540 2.28 -0.07 -24.37
N TYR A 541 2.42 -0.51 -23.13
CA TYR A 541 3.51 -1.33 -22.67
C TYR A 541 3.39 -2.74 -23.23
N SER A 542 4.52 -3.32 -23.66
CA SER A 542 4.58 -4.75 -24.03
C SER A 542 5.91 -5.35 -23.59
N LYS A 543 5.98 -6.67 -23.42
CA LYS A 543 7.21 -7.36 -23.05
C LYS A 543 8.35 -7.12 -24.03
N ASN A 544 8.04 -7.08 -25.34
CA ASN A 544 9.05 -6.89 -26.39
C ASN A 544 9.49 -5.42 -26.53
N THR A 545 8.62 -4.51 -26.17
CA THR A 545 8.84 -3.07 -26.14
C THR A 545 8.29 -2.52 -24.80
N PRO A 546 9.02 -2.72 -23.68
CA PRO A 546 8.56 -2.32 -22.37
C PRO A 546 8.71 -0.80 -22.19
N GLN A 547 7.92 -0.04 -22.94
CA GLN A 547 7.96 1.40 -22.95
C GLN A 547 7.26 1.99 -21.74
N PHE A 548 7.87 3.02 -21.14
CA PHE A 548 7.26 3.82 -20.10
C PHE A 548 7.23 5.29 -20.47
N TYR A 549 6.28 6.02 -19.93
CA TYR A 549 6.07 7.44 -20.14
C TYR A 549 6.58 8.22 -18.92
N THR A 550 7.53 9.13 -19.10
CA THR A 550 8.15 9.88 -18.01
C THR A 550 7.28 11.04 -17.56
N TRP A 551 7.10 11.15 -16.23
CA TRP A 551 6.46 12.29 -15.58
C TRP A 551 7.51 13.11 -14.82
N SER A 552 7.96 14.18 -15.42
CA SER A 552 8.78 15.22 -14.78
C SER A 552 8.69 16.53 -15.56
N THR A 553 9.00 17.64 -14.93
CA THR A 553 8.98 18.97 -15.58
C THR A 553 10.03 19.10 -16.68
N GLU A 554 11.12 18.33 -16.61
CA GLU A 554 12.22 18.37 -17.59
C GLU A 554 12.01 17.43 -18.78
N SER A 555 11.23 16.35 -18.58
CA SER A 555 11.13 15.28 -19.57
C SER A 555 9.72 14.72 -19.72
N LEU A 556 8.68 15.52 -19.49
CA LEU A 556 7.28 15.11 -19.67
C LEU A 556 7.07 14.59 -21.10
N GLY A 557 6.51 13.39 -21.19
CA GLY A 557 6.25 12.76 -22.47
C GLY A 557 7.43 12.03 -23.08
N ARG A 558 8.61 12.06 -22.48
CA ARG A 558 9.72 11.24 -22.95
C ARG A 558 9.41 9.76 -22.71
N VAL A 559 9.41 9.00 -23.79
CA VAL A 559 9.26 7.56 -23.73
C VAL A 559 10.63 6.92 -23.48
N GLY A 560 10.71 6.13 -22.40
CA GLY A 560 11.86 5.29 -22.07
C GLY A 560 11.56 3.80 -22.30
N VAL A 561 12.56 2.95 -22.05
CA VAL A 561 12.42 1.48 -22.18
C VAL A 561 12.78 0.84 -20.87
N GLY A 562 11.82 0.11 -20.28
CA GLY A 562 11.90 -0.66 -19.05
C GLY A 562 12.52 0.10 -17.89
N PRO A 563 11.77 0.74 -16.99
CA PRO A 563 12.41 1.40 -15.87
C PRO A 563 13.26 0.38 -15.11
N ARG A 564 14.54 0.72 -14.84
CA ARG A 564 15.47 -0.16 -14.13
C ARG A 564 15.66 -1.55 -14.77
N ALA A 565 15.63 -1.64 -16.12
CA ALA A 565 15.60 -2.89 -16.87
C ALA A 565 16.65 -3.94 -16.43
N THR A 566 17.91 -3.53 -16.19
CA THR A 566 18.99 -4.43 -15.76
C THR A 566 18.74 -4.98 -14.34
N ALA A 567 18.35 -4.13 -13.41
CA ALA A 567 18.02 -4.54 -12.04
C ALA A 567 16.81 -5.48 -12.04
N CYS A 568 15.78 -5.17 -12.85
CA CYS A 568 14.61 -6.03 -12.93
C CYS A 568 14.86 -7.35 -13.68
N ALA A 569 15.79 -7.39 -14.63
CA ALA A 569 16.27 -8.65 -15.19
C ALA A 569 16.97 -9.52 -14.14
N PHE A 570 17.77 -8.89 -13.25
CA PHE A 570 18.37 -9.58 -12.12
C PHE A 570 17.30 -10.16 -11.18
N TRP A 571 16.33 -9.36 -10.70
CA TRP A 571 15.33 -9.81 -9.75
C TRP A 571 14.28 -10.77 -10.34
N ASN A 572 13.79 -10.48 -11.54
CA ASN A 572 12.67 -11.21 -12.14
C ASN A 572 13.09 -12.43 -12.98
N THR A 573 14.38 -12.54 -13.36
CA THR A 573 14.85 -13.62 -14.22
C THR A 573 16.02 -14.38 -13.62
N PHE A 574 17.08 -13.69 -13.17
CA PHE A 574 18.31 -14.34 -12.73
C PHE A 574 18.18 -14.91 -11.31
N MET A 575 17.63 -14.14 -10.35
CA MET A 575 17.46 -14.59 -8.96
C MET A 575 16.59 -15.85 -8.84
N PRO A 576 15.43 -15.97 -9.52
CA PRO A 576 14.65 -17.21 -9.50
C PRO A 576 15.43 -18.44 -9.97
N GLN A 577 16.35 -18.29 -10.94
CA GLN A 577 17.21 -19.39 -11.40
C GLN A 577 18.23 -19.81 -10.34
N ILE A 578 18.80 -18.84 -9.59
CA ILE A 578 19.70 -19.14 -8.47
C ILE A 578 18.94 -19.89 -7.37
N THR A 579 17.75 -19.41 -7.00
CA THR A 579 16.89 -20.03 -5.97
C THR A 579 16.55 -21.47 -6.35
N GLU A 580 16.11 -21.70 -7.59
CA GLU A 580 15.78 -23.04 -8.09
C GLU A 580 17.02 -23.98 -8.10
N ALA A 581 18.15 -23.47 -8.57
CA ALA A 581 19.41 -24.25 -8.58
C ALA A 581 19.87 -24.62 -7.17
N HIS A 582 19.71 -23.70 -6.20
CA HIS A 582 20.04 -23.96 -4.79
C HIS A 582 19.11 -25.01 -4.18
N ALA A 583 17.80 -24.90 -4.39
CA ALA A 583 16.79 -25.86 -3.89
C ALA A 583 17.06 -27.27 -4.43
N LYS A 584 17.30 -27.42 -5.73
CA LYS A 584 17.67 -28.72 -6.35
C LYS A 584 18.92 -29.33 -5.73
N LYS A 585 19.92 -28.51 -5.40
CA LYS A 585 21.14 -28.99 -4.73
C LYS A 585 20.86 -29.49 -3.31
N GLU A 586 20.05 -28.78 -2.54
CA GLU A 586 19.66 -29.22 -1.19
C GLU A 586 18.89 -30.55 -1.21
N ASP A 587 17.97 -30.73 -2.15
CA ASP A 587 17.21 -31.98 -2.29
C ASP A 587 18.10 -33.15 -2.69
N CYS A 588 19.04 -32.95 -3.62
CA CYS A 588 20.04 -33.95 -3.95
C CYS A 588 20.89 -34.34 -2.73
N VAL A 589 21.25 -33.37 -1.86
CA VAL A 589 22.01 -33.68 -0.63
C VAL A 589 21.17 -34.46 0.39
N LYS A 590 19.88 -34.14 0.55
CA LYS A 590 18.95 -34.89 1.41
C LYS A 590 18.75 -36.33 0.94
N GLU A 591 18.65 -36.56 -0.37
CA GLU A 591 18.54 -37.90 -0.95
C GLU A 591 19.82 -38.75 -0.76
N ILE A 592 21.01 -38.12 -0.84
CA ILE A 592 22.32 -38.82 -0.69
C ILE A 592 22.62 -39.12 0.79
N VAL A 593 22.07 -38.31 1.73
CA VAL A 593 22.22 -38.51 3.19
C VAL A 593 20.86 -38.81 3.79
N PRO A 594 20.30 -40.03 3.63
CA PRO A 594 19.10 -40.41 4.36
C PRO A 594 19.40 -40.31 5.85
N SER A 595 18.42 -39.79 6.60
CA SER A 595 18.48 -39.56 8.04
C SER A 595 19.12 -40.78 8.75
N ALA A 596 20.43 -40.73 8.99
CA ALA A 596 21.11 -41.74 9.76
C ALA A 596 20.62 -41.65 11.20
N SER A 597 19.77 -42.61 11.60
CA SER A 597 19.51 -42.86 13.02
C SER A 597 20.84 -42.94 13.76
N ALA A 598 20.96 -42.32 14.91
CA ALA A 598 22.18 -42.02 15.67
C ALA A 598 23.04 -43.25 16.08
N SER A 599 22.89 -44.42 15.44
CA SER A 599 23.62 -45.65 15.76
C SER A 599 24.63 -46.12 14.74
N SER A 600 24.90 -45.39 13.63
CA SER A 600 25.80 -45.84 12.55
C SER A 600 26.91 -44.84 12.14
N VAL A 601 27.27 -43.88 12.98
CA VAL A 601 28.21 -42.77 12.67
C VAL A 601 29.70 -43.19 12.44
N PRO A 602 30.25 -44.32 12.89
CA PRO A 602 31.69 -44.58 12.69
C PRO A 602 32.09 -45.02 11.27
N LYS A 603 31.17 -45.53 10.44
CA LYS A 603 31.55 -46.09 9.13
C LYS A 603 31.45 -45.08 7.98
N LEU A 604 30.64 -44.05 8.08
CA LEU A 604 30.45 -43.06 7.02
C LEU A 604 31.59 -42.03 6.93
N THR A 605 32.16 -41.66 8.10
CA THR A 605 33.33 -40.76 8.15
C THR A 605 34.59 -41.35 7.57
N ALA A 606 34.77 -42.67 7.61
CA ALA A 606 35.90 -43.36 6.98
C ALA A 606 35.77 -43.37 5.43
N LEU A 607 34.53 -43.56 4.90
CA LEU A 607 34.27 -43.59 3.46
C LEU A 607 34.47 -42.21 2.83
N ILE A 608 33.96 -41.15 3.48
CA ILE A 608 34.09 -39.77 3.00
C ILE A 608 35.55 -39.32 3.03
N ARG A 609 36.34 -39.68 4.05
CA ARG A 609 37.80 -39.41 4.10
C ARG A 609 38.55 -40.13 2.99
N SER A 610 38.16 -41.35 2.63
CA SER A 610 38.80 -42.10 1.55
C SER A 610 38.46 -41.51 0.18
N VAL A 611 37.25 -41.08 -0.08
CA VAL A 611 36.85 -40.43 -1.34
C VAL A 611 37.52 -39.07 -1.51
N LEU A 612 37.58 -38.25 -0.44
CA LEU A 612 38.27 -36.96 -0.48
C LEU A 612 39.80 -37.12 -0.67
N LEU A 613 40.41 -38.16 -0.12
CA LEU A 613 41.83 -38.46 -0.34
C LEU A 613 42.11 -38.89 -1.78
N PHE A 614 41.21 -39.69 -2.39
CA PHE A 614 41.32 -40.10 -3.80
C PHE A 614 41.14 -38.93 -4.77
N VAL A 615 40.22 -38.03 -4.49
CA VAL A 615 39.98 -36.82 -5.32
C VAL A 615 41.17 -35.85 -5.18
N ALA A 616 41.76 -35.70 -3.99
CA ALA A 616 42.93 -34.86 -3.78
C ALA A 616 44.16 -35.43 -4.49
N LEU A 617 44.36 -36.76 -4.44
CA LEU A 617 45.47 -37.41 -5.16
C LEU A 617 45.32 -37.36 -6.68
N ALA A 618 44.07 -37.39 -7.20
CA ALA A 618 43.80 -37.25 -8.63
C ALA A 618 43.96 -35.80 -9.15
N LEU A 619 43.79 -34.81 -8.29
CA LEU A 619 43.91 -33.39 -8.67
C LEU A 619 45.35 -32.85 -8.54
N TYR A 620 46.22 -33.49 -7.75
CA TYR A 620 47.60 -33.02 -7.50
C TYR A 620 48.70 -33.91 -8.12
N GLY A 621 48.32 -34.95 -8.88
CA GLY A 621 49.25 -35.64 -9.80
C GLY A 621 50.48 -36.27 -9.11
N VAL A 622 50.28 -36.95 -7.96
CA VAL A 622 51.35 -37.78 -7.34
C VAL A 622 50.88 -39.22 -7.25
#